data_20f9b78bc21a5370e6d94a043330ba88
#
_entry.id   20f9b78bc21a5370e6d94a043330ba88
#
_cell.length_a   1.000
_cell.length_b   1.000
_cell.length_c   1.000
_cell.angle_alpha   90.00
_cell.angle_beta   90.00
_cell.angle_gamma   90.00
#
_symmetry.space_group_name_H-M   'P 1'
#
loop_
_entity.id
_entity.type
_entity.pdbx_description
1 polymer ?
#
loop_
_entity_poly.entity_id
_entity_poly.type
_entity_poly.pdbx_seq_one_letter_code
_entity_poly.pdbx_strand_id
1 'polypeptide(L)'
;MFESLDFLYVPAPDVDRAIEYYVSTLGAELIWKVRHGGTVVANVRLSRTGPALLLAGHLEGTVPILIYRVADLDVAMAELTARGWKPDGEPFEIPHGPCVTFRDPNGQRFALYQLLRPEMNERFAGRIDP
;
A
#
# COMPACT_ATOMS: atom_id res chain seq x y z
N MET A 1 -5.93 -17.32 -5.11
CA MET A 1 -4.61 -16.69 -5.33
C MET A 1 -4.50 -15.34 -4.61
N PHE A 2 -5.29 -14.34 -4.97
CA PHE A 2 -5.34 -13.07 -4.24
C PHE A 2 -6.23 -13.26 -3.01
N GLU A 3 -5.67 -12.97 -1.83
CA GLU A 3 -6.39 -13.19 -0.58
C GLU A 3 -7.25 -12.01 -0.17
N SER A 4 -6.70 -10.80 -0.24
CA SER A 4 -7.41 -9.60 0.20
C SER A 4 -6.80 -8.34 -0.41
N LEU A 5 -7.64 -7.34 -0.66
CA LEU A 5 -7.20 -5.99 -0.97
C LEU A 5 -6.92 -5.29 0.36
N ASP A 6 -5.65 -5.18 0.73
CA ASP A 6 -5.26 -4.67 2.04
C ASP A 6 -5.04 -3.16 2.07
N PHE A 7 -4.53 -2.60 0.97
CA PHE A 7 -4.21 -1.17 0.92
C PHE A 7 -4.54 -0.56 -0.44
N LEU A 8 -4.94 0.70 -0.40
CA LEU A 8 -4.89 1.59 -1.54
C LEU A 8 -3.75 2.57 -1.29
N TYR A 9 -2.73 2.53 -2.14
CA TYR A 9 -1.56 3.41 -2.03
C TYR A 9 -1.85 4.66 -2.84
N VAL A 10 -2.13 5.78 -2.15
CA VAL A 10 -2.72 6.98 -2.74
C VAL A 10 -1.69 8.09 -2.85
N PRO A 11 -1.47 8.65 -4.05
CA PRO A 11 -0.59 9.81 -4.18
C PRO A 11 -1.12 10.98 -3.35
N ALA A 12 -0.25 11.55 -2.52
CA ALA A 12 -0.59 12.70 -1.67
C ALA A 12 0.64 13.60 -1.57
N PRO A 13 0.86 14.51 -2.53
CA PRO A 13 2.05 15.38 -2.54
C PRO A 13 2.22 16.18 -1.25
N ASP A 14 1.11 16.57 -0.63
CA ASP A 14 1.11 17.19 0.70
C ASP A 14 0.35 16.26 1.65
N VAL A 15 1.08 15.37 2.32
CA VAL A 15 0.49 14.35 3.19
C VAL A 15 -0.24 14.98 4.37
N ASP A 16 0.31 16.02 5.00
CA ASP A 16 -0.32 16.65 6.15
C ASP A 16 -1.67 17.30 5.78
N ARG A 17 -1.72 17.95 4.63
CA ARG A 17 -2.97 18.53 4.12
C ARG A 17 -3.99 17.44 3.80
N ALA A 18 -3.54 16.34 3.25
CA ALA A 18 -4.41 15.20 2.96
C ALA A 18 -4.96 14.60 4.26
N ILE A 19 -4.12 14.39 5.28
CA ILE A 19 -4.55 13.91 6.59
C ILE A 19 -5.63 14.81 7.16
N GLU A 20 -5.41 16.13 7.14
CA GLU A 20 -6.38 17.08 7.65
C GLU A 20 -7.74 16.94 6.98
N TYR A 21 -7.76 16.81 5.67
CA TYR A 21 -8.99 16.61 4.92
C TYR A 21 -9.67 15.29 5.29
N TYR A 22 -8.94 14.18 5.27
CA TYR A 22 -9.52 12.88 5.56
C TYR A 22 -10.05 12.79 7.00
N VAL A 23 -9.31 13.31 7.95
CA VAL A 23 -9.71 13.25 9.36
C VAL A 23 -10.80 14.28 9.67
N SER A 24 -10.59 15.53 9.35
CA SER A 24 -11.48 16.63 9.76
C SER A 24 -12.74 16.71 8.92
N THR A 25 -12.66 16.43 7.62
CA THR A 25 -13.80 16.54 6.70
C THR A 25 -14.51 15.21 6.52
N LEU A 26 -13.78 14.12 6.30
CA LEU A 26 -14.38 12.82 6.01
C LEU A 26 -14.56 11.94 7.26
N GLY A 27 -14.04 12.34 8.41
CA GLY A 27 -14.19 11.56 9.64
C GLY A 27 -13.31 10.32 9.72
N ALA A 28 -12.22 10.27 8.94
CA ALA A 28 -11.31 9.14 8.98
C ALA A 28 -10.51 9.11 10.29
N GLU A 29 -10.03 7.92 10.64
CA GLU A 29 -9.09 7.73 11.74
C GLU A 29 -7.66 7.71 11.22
N LEU A 30 -6.78 8.52 11.80
CA LEU A 30 -5.35 8.48 11.53
C LEU A 30 -4.74 7.36 12.37
N ILE A 31 -4.27 6.30 11.70
CA ILE A 31 -3.68 5.14 12.38
C ILE A 31 -2.22 5.40 12.69
N TRP A 32 -1.47 5.90 11.71
CA TRP A 32 -0.08 6.29 11.89
C TRP A 32 0.38 7.19 10.74
N LYS A 33 1.46 7.94 11.01
CA LYS A 33 2.21 8.73 10.03
C LYS A 33 3.68 8.48 10.29
N VAL A 34 4.39 7.99 9.28
CA VAL A 34 5.81 7.62 9.40
C VAL A 34 6.62 8.40 8.37
N ARG A 35 7.70 9.00 8.85
CA ARG A 35 8.70 9.64 7.99
C ARG A 35 9.97 8.77 7.98
N HIS A 36 10.42 8.42 6.79
CA HIS A 36 11.62 7.60 6.62
C HIS A 36 12.33 7.95 5.33
N GLY A 37 13.63 8.29 5.40
CA GLY A 37 14.44 8.54 4.22
C GLY A 37 13.91 9.65 3.31
N GLY A 38 13.29 10.67 3.86
CA GLY A 38 12.72 11.78 3.08
C GLY A 38 11.32 11.50 2.54
N THR A 39 10.78 10.31 2.75
CA THR A 39 9.41 9.98 2.36
C THR A 39 8.48 10.00 3.57
N VAL A 40 7.22 10.35 3.31
CA VAL A 40 6.19 10.36 4.35
C VAL A 40 5.03 9.51 3.87
N VAL A 41 4.58 8.59 4.71
CA VAL A 41 3.41 7.76 4.45
C VAL A 41 2.50 7.81 5.68
N ALA A 42 1.22 7.98 5.45
CA ALA A 42 0.22 7.96 6.51
C ALA A 42 -0.85 6.91 6.22
N ASN A 43 -1.25 6.19 7.25
CA ASN A 43 -2.32 5.21 7.18
C ASN A 43 -3.58 5.85 7.77
N VAL A 44 -4.61 6.00 6.96
CA VAL A 44 -5.92 6.51 7.40
C VAL A 44 -6.99 5.47 7.07
N ARG A 45 -8.00 5.37 7.93
CA ARG A 45 -9.13 4.46 7.73
C ARG A 45 -10.43 5.24 7.72
N LEU A 46 -11.18 5.04 6.65
CA LEU A 46 -12.53 5.62 6.52
C LEU A 46 -13.61 4.71 7.08
N SER A 47 -13.37 3.41 7.07
CA SER A 47 -14.33 2.42 7.55
C SER A 47 -13.62 1.33 8.35
N ARG A 48 -14.38 0.58 9.14
CA ARG A 48 -13.84 -0.51 9.96
C ARG A 48 -13.40 -1.71 9.14
N THR A 49 -13.96 -1.87 7.96
CA THR A 49 -13.68 -3.00 7.06
C THR A 49 -13.12 -2.49 5.75
N GLY A 50 -12.51 -3.39 4.99
CA GLY A 50 -11.91 -3.05 3.70
C GLY A 50 -10.49 -2.54 3.83
N PRO A 51 -9.91 -2.05 2.73
CA PRO A 51 -8.52 -1.64 2.70
C PRO A 51 -8.28 -0.35 3.49
N ALA A 52 -7.07 -0.22 4.03
CA ALA A 52 -6.59 1.05 4.54
C ALA A 52 -6.09 1.92 3.39
N LEU A 53 -6.16 3.24 3.56
CA LEU A 53 -5.57 4.19 2.61
C LEU A 53 -4.18 4.56 3.11
N LEU A 54 -3.17 4.35 2.27
CA LEU A 54 -1.81 4.81 2.56
C LEU A 54 -1.55 6.06 1.73
N LEU A 55 -1.49 7.22 2.39
CA LEU A 55 -1.22 8.50 1.75
C LEU A 55 0.29 8.65 1.60
N ALA A 56 0.78 8.68 0.37
CA ALA A 56 2.21 8.62 0.09
C ALA A 56 2.70 9.88 -0.62
N GLY A 57 3.58 10.63 0.04
CA GLY A 57 4.09 11.89 -0.48
C GLY A 57 5.03 11.75 -1.67
N HIS A 58 5.66 10.58 -1.82
CA HIS A 58 6.61 10.31 -2.91
C HIS A 58 5.98 9.67 -4.14
N LEU A 59 4.73 9.24 -4.05
CA LEU A 59 4.05 8.59 -5.18
C LEU A 59 3.55 9.65 -6.15
N GLU A 60 3.97 9.53 -7.42
CA GLU A 60 3.55 10.46 -8.47
C GLU A 60 2.18 10.10 -9.05
N GLY A 61 1.54 11.09 -9.66
CA GLY A 61 0.26 10.93 -10.32
C GLY A 61 -0.93 11.11 -9.40
N THR A 62 -2.08 10.63 -9.85
CA THR A 62 -3.36 10.77 -9.13
C THR A 62 -4.08 9.44 -8.94
N VAL A 63 -3.55 8.36 -9.50
CA VAL A 63 -4.20 7.05 -9.49
C VAL A 63 -3.59 6.17 -8.40
N PRO A 64 -4.40 5.59 -7.52
CA PRO A 64 -3.87 4.73 -6.46
C PRO A 64 -3.35 3.40 -7.01
N ILE A 65 -2.41 2.81 -6.27
CA ILE A 65 -1.95 1.45 -6.50
C ILE A 65 -2.79 0.52 -5.62
N LEU A 66 -3.34 -0.53 -6.21
CA LEU A 66 -4.15 -1.51 -5.50
C LEU A 66 -3.21 -2.60 -4.96
N ILE A 67 -3.12 -2.74 -3.63
CA ILE A 67 -2.17 -3.66 -3.01
C ILE A 67 -2.91 -4.86 -2.44
N TYR A 68 -2.71 -6.01 -3.08
CA TYR A 68 -3.32 -7.29 -2.70
C TYR A 68 -2.32 -8.18 -1.98
N ARG A 69 -2.82 -8.89 -0.96
CA ARG A 69 -2.03 -9.91 -0.27
C ARG A 69 -2.16 -11.25 -0.98
N VAL A 70 -1.05 -11.98 -1.02
CA VAL A 70 -0.99 -13.38 -1.47
C VAL A 70 -0.33 -14.22 -0.37
N ALA A 71 -0.64 -15.52 -0.34
CA ALA A 71 -0.08 -16.42 0.68
C ALA A 71 1.43 -16.63 0.49
N ASP A 72 1.88 -16.74 -0.76
CA ASP A 72 3.27 -16.98 -1.13
C ASP A 72 3.53 -16.24 -2.44
N LEU A 73 4.43 -15.25 -2.40
CA LEU A 73 4.67 -14.39 -3.56
C LEU A 73 5.32 -15.16 -4.72
N ASP A 74 6.29 -16.02 -4.43
CA ASP A 74 6.97 -16.78 -5.49
C ASP A 74 6.01 -17.71 -6.21
N VAL A 75 5.15 -18.39 -5.46
CA VAL A 75 4.11 -19.27 -6.03
C VAL A 75 3.13 -18.46 -6.87
N ALA A 76 2.64 -17.34 -6.35
CA ALA A 76 1.70 -16.48 -7.06
C ALA A 76 2.31 -15.97 -8.37
N MET A 77 3.56 -15.51 -8.33
CA MET A 77 4.25 -15.02 -9.53
C MET A 77 4.42 -16.13 -10.59
N ALA A 78 4.76 -17.36 -10.14
CA ALA A 78 4.89 -18.49 -11.06
C ALA A 78 3.57 -18.84 -11.73
N GLU A 79 2.48 -18.89 -10.96
CA GLU A 79 1.14 -19.18 -11.49
C GLU A 79 0.69 -18.09 -12.48
N LEU A 80 0.90 -16.84 -12.16
CA LEU A 80 0.53 -15.73 -13.02
C LEU A 80 1.38 -15.71 -14.30
N THR A 81 2.67 -15.96 -14.18
CA THR A 81 3.58 -16.02 -15.34
C THR A 81 3.15 -17.11 -16.32
N ALA A 82 2.67 -18.26 -15.80
CA ALA A 82 2.15 -19.32 -16.64
C ALA A 82 0.90 -18.91 -17.44
N ARG A 83 0.21 -17.85 -17.01
CA ARG A 83 -0.95 -17.27 -17.71
C ARG A 83 -0.61 -16.09 -18.60
N GLY A 84 0.67 -15.78 -18.76
CA GLY A 84 1.13 -14.65 -19.59
C GLY A 84 1.31 -13.33 -18.85
N TRP A 85 1.17 -13.32 -17.53
CA TRP A 85 1.41 -12.12 -16.70
C TRP A 85 2.89 -11.75 -16.67
N LYS A 86 3.17 -10.46 -16.60
CA LYS A 86 4.53 -9.92 -16.46
C LYS A 86 4.54 -8.84 -15.38
N PRO A 87 5.54 -8.86 -14.48
CA PRO A 87 5.72 -7.76 -13.53
C PRO A 87 6.35 -6.54 -14.19
N ASP A 88 6.23 -5.37 -13.53
CA ASP A 88 6.90 -4.14 -13.97
C ASP A 88 8.39 -4.12 -13.61
N GLY A 89 8.85 -5.03 -12.77
CA GLY A 89 10.26 -5.10 -12.36
C GLY A 89 10.48 -6.29 -11.45
N GLU A 90 11.66 -6.34 -10.84
CA GLU A 90 11.98 -7.39 -9.88
C GLU A 90 11.24 -7.20 -8.55
N PRO A 91 10.96 -8.28 -7.82
CA PRO A 91 10.45 -8.18 -6.46
C PRO A 91 11.39 -7.37 -5.56
N PHE A 92 10.80 -6.67 -4.60
CA PHE A 92 11.54 -5.86 -3.64
C PHE A 92 10.92 -6.02 -2.26
N GLU A 93 11.66 -5.59 -1.23
CA GLU A 93 11.17 -5.69 0.15
C GLU A 93 10.47 -4.41 0.57
N ILE A 94 9.29 -4.57 1.16
CA ILE A 94 8.61 -3.54 1.94
C ILE A 94 8.66 -3.97 3.42
N PRO A 95 8.30 -3.09 4.38
CA PRO A 95 8.37 -3.48 5.80
C PRO A 95 7.64 -4.79 6.13
N HIS A 96 6.52 -5.07 5.46
CA HIS A 96 5.68 -6.24 5.74
C HIS A 96 6.20 -7.54 5.08
N GLY A 97 6.99 -7.45 4.02
CA GLY A 97 7.51 -8.62 3.29
C GLY A 97 7.84 -8.32 1.84
N PRO A 98 8.04 -9.36 1.02
CA PRO A 98 8.34 -9.18 -0.39
C PRO A 98 7.12 -8.68 -1.16
N CYS A 99 7.38 -7.86 -2.18
CA CYS A 99 6.37 -7.17 -2.96
C CYS A 99 6.80 -7.10 -4.43
N VAL A 100 5.83 -7.12 -5.33
CA VAL A 100 6.06 -6.91 -6.76
C VAL A 100 4.94 -6.04 -7.32
N THR A 101 5.27 -5.19 -8.29
CA THR A 101 4.27 -4.34 -8.94
C THR A 101 4.03 -4.79 -10.38
N PHE A 102 2.84 -4.51 -10.89
CA PHE A 102 2.49 -4.75 -12.28
C PHE A 102 1.36 -3.81 -12.70
N ARG A 103 1.06 -3.81 -13.99
CA ARG A 103 -0.02 -3.00 -14.56
C ARG A 103 -0.98 -3.87 -15.33
N ASP A 104 -2.26 -3.48 -15.29
CA ASP A 104 -3.24 -4.08 -16.17
C ASP A 104 -3.12 -3.48 -17.60
N PRO A 105 -3.91 -3.97 -18.58
CA PRO A 105 -3.85 -3.41 -19.95
C PRO A 105 -4.17 -1.93 -20.07
N ASN A 106 -4.88 -1.36 -19.11
CA ASN A 106 -5.24 0.06 -19.12
C ASN A 106 -4.27 0.93 -18.32
N GLY A 107 -3.20 0.34 -17.77
CA GLY A 107 -2.20 1.06 -17.01
C GLY A 107 -2.52 1.21 -15.52
N GLN A 108 -3.58 0.59 -15.00
CA GLN A 108 -3.86 0.57 -13.57
C GLN A 108 -2.78 -0.24 -12.85
N ARG A 109 -2.13 0.38 -11.87
CA ARG A 109 -1.05 -0.26 -11.12
C ARG A 109 -1.60 -1.11 -9.98
N PHE A 110 -0.98 -2.26 -9.81
CA PHE A 110 -1.24 -3.22 -8.74
C PHE A 110 0.07 -3.56 -8.05
N ALA A 111 -0.02 -3.99 -6.81
CA ALA A 111 1.08 -4.63 -6.11
C ALA A 111 0.58 -5.91 -5.46
N LEU A 112 1.44 -6.91 -5.43
CA LEU A 112 1.22 -8.14 -4.67
C LEU A 112 2.27 -8.20 -3.58
N TYR A 113 1.86 -8.56 -2.36
CA TYR A 113 2.82 -8.72 -1.28
C TYR A 113 2.48 -9.94 -0.44
N GLN A 114 3.52 -10.49 0.20
CA GLN A 114 3.37 -11.58 1.15
C GLN A 114 3.64 -11.03 2.55
N LEU A 115 2.71 -11.30 3.47
CA LEU A 115 2.82 -10.79 4.83
C LEU A 115 3.73 -11.72 5.66
N LEU A 116 5.02 -11.43 5.68
CA LEU A 116 6.00 -12.17 6.49
C LEU A 116 6.23 -11.53 7.86
N ARG A 117 5.99 -10.24 7.98
CA ARG A 117 6.26 -9.48 9.20
C ARG A 117 5.00 -8.72 9.65
N PRO A 118 3.99 -9.43 10.16
CA PRO A 118 2.75 -8.80 10.63
C PRO A 118 2.96 -7.86 11.81
N GLU A 119 4.04 -8.03 12.58
CA GLU A 119 4.43 -7.17 13.68
C GLU A 119 4.66 -5.72 13.25
N MET A 120 4.90 -5.46 11.98
CA MET A 120 5.08 -4.09 11.47
C MET A 120 3.82 -3.25 11.61
N ASN A 121 2.64 -3.88 11.56
CA ASN A 121 1.38 -3.17 11.80
C ASN A 121 1.32 -2.59 13.21
N GLU A 122 1.77 -3.38 14.21
CA GLU A 122 1.83 -2.93 15.61
C GLU A 122 2.95 -1.90 15.81
N ARG A 123 4.08 -2.09 15.14
CA ARG A 123 5.23 -1.20 15.26
C ARG A 123 4.93 0.22 14.81
N PHE A 124 4.10 0.38 13.78
CA PHE A 124 3.71 1.69 13.29
C PHE A 124 2.47 2.26 13.99
N ALA A 125 1.65 1.40 14.62
CA ALA A 125 0.39 1.81 15.23
C ALA A 125 0.60 2.95 16.23
N GLY A 126 -0.15 4.04 16.06
CA GLY A 126 -0.08 5.20 16.94
C GLY A 126 1.13 6.12 16.73
N ARG A 127 2.05 5.77 15.85
CA ARG A 127 3.23 6.59 15.56
C ARG A 127 2.83 7.79 14.70
N ILE A 128 3.13 9.00 15.16
CA ILE A 128 2.83 10.26 14.46
C ILE A 128 4.12 11.06 14.33
N ASP A 129 4.84 10.85 13.25
CA ASP A 129 6.09 11.58 12.99
C ASP A 129 5.81 13.02 12.53
N PRO A 130 6.65 13.98 12.91
CA PRO A 130 6.50 15.37 12.48
C PRO A 130 6.68 15.57 10.97
#